data_742548cba7f42d53bf805f69b1188ee9
#
_entry.id   742548cba7f42d53bf805f69b1188ee9
#
_cell.length_a   1.000
_cell.length_b   1.000
_cell.length_c   1.000
_cell.angle_alpha   90.00
_cell.angle_beta   90.00
_cell.angle_gamma   90.00
#
_symmetry.space_group_name_H-M   'P 1'
#
loop_
_entity.id
_entity.type
_entity.pdbx_description
1 polymer ?
#
loop_
_entity_poly.entity_id
_entity_poly.type
_entity_poly.pdbx_seq_one_letter_code
_entity_poly.pdbx_strand_id
1 'polypeptide(L)'
;MKLGGGWVWGLLLLTSLAAAASSDERAESEVLDGDGDMGLDEEEEVKVLTVTYKTPVPTGDVYFAETFDDGSLDRWQLSKTMKEDADEDIAKYDGKWMVEPLKENKVPGDQGLVLKSRAKHHAIAAKLDKPFVFQDEPLVVQYEVNFQDGIDCGGAYIKLLSDSGAVNLEQFHDRTPYTIMFGPDKCGEDYKLHFIFRHRNPLNKDMEEKHAKRADVDLKKFYTDKKTHLYTLVLNPDNSYEMFIDQSSVSRGNLLHDMVPPVNPPKEIDDPNDSKPDDWDERAKIPDPEAVKPEDWDEDAPAKIEDPDALKPEGWLDDEPEFVSDPNADKPEDWDEEMDGEWEAPQVPNPACETAPGCGEWKRPTINNPQYKGKWKAPLIDNPNYQGVWKPRKMANPEYFEDLQPFRMTAFNALGLELWSMTSDIYFDNFIITSHKEVADRWASDSWGLKKLVASANEKPADDYVYKKADLSQNQIEEEDEEEEEEEGAAEEEDKEAGAAAAGVAFISSFFFFLISVLLQNSASSSSPAPLFVLKRKRKVSRRTVEHKETI
;
A
#
# COMPACT_ATOMS: atom_id res chain seq x y z
N MET A 1 -60.05 -19.22 6.60
CA MET A 1 -60.01 -19.64 8.00
C MET A 1 -58.61 -19.25 8.51
N LYS A 2 -58.48 -18.14 9.21
CA LYS A 2 -58.54 -17.92 10.66
C LYS A 2 -57.54 -18.85 11.38
N LEU A 3 -56.57 -18.40 12.02
CA LEU A 3 -56.14 -17.56 13.14
C LEU A 3 -54.81 -18.16 13.58
N GLY A 4 -53.85 -17.63 14.11
CA GLY A 4 -53.57 -16.48 14.95
C GLY A 4 -52.34 -16.75 15.76
N GLY A 5 -51.59 -15.80 15.98
CA GLY A 5 -51.24 -15.22 17.26
C GLY A 5 -49.95 -15.67 17.90
N GLY A 6 -49.20 -14.71 18.33
CA GLY A 6 -48.50 -14.80 19.58
C GLY A 6 -47.14 -14.05 19.65
N TRP A 7 -47.16 -12.87 20.09
CA TRP A 7 -46.09 -12.03 20.59
C TRP A 7 -45.42 -12.59 21.85
N VAL A 8 -44.10 -12.41 22.04
CA VAL A 8 -43.55 -12.02 23.34
C VAL A 8 -42.24 -11.22 23.16
N TRP A 9 -42.27 -10.04 23.65
CA TRP A 9 -41.14 -9.12 23.89
C TRP A 9 -40.38 -9.54 25.13
N GLY A 10 -39.07 -9.45 25.13
CA GLY A 10 -38.21 -9.54 26.31
C GLY A 10 -37.18 -8.42 26.29
N LEU A 11 -37.55 -7.29 26.90
CA LEU A 11 -36.66 -6.19 27.26
C LEU A 11 -35.92 -6.57 28.55
N LEU A 12 -34.61 -6.39 28.61
CA LEU A 12 -33.86 -6.34 29.86
C LEU A 12 -32.95 -5.12 29.88
N LEU A 13 -33.26 -4.26 30.83
CA LEU A 13 -32.61 -2.99 31.14
C LEU A 13 -31.22 -3.19 31.76
N LEU A 14 -30.30 -2.37 31.30
CA LEU A 14 -29.05 -2.05 31.98
C LEU A 14 -29.27 -0.97 33.03
N THR A 15 -28.82 -1.23 34.23
CA THR A 15 -28.69 -0.20 35.27
C THR A 15 -27.23 0.20 35.44
N SER A 16 -26.99 1.46 35.22
CA SER A 16 -25.76 2.20 35.55
C SER A 16 -25.76 2.54 37.04
N LEU A 17 -24.62 2.42 37.69
CA LEU A 17 -24.38 3.05 39.01
C LEU A 17 -23.12 3.93 38.89
N ALA A 18 -23.34 5.23 39.00
CA ALA A 18 -22.34 6.22 39.28
C ALA A 18 -22.29 6.47 40.80
N ALA A 19 -21.12 6.55 41.36
CA ALA A 19 -20.92 7.09 42.71
C ALA A 19 -19.77 8.10 42.67
N ALA A 20 -20.13 9.34 42.90
CA ALA A 20 -19.23 10.42 43.23
C ALA A 20 -19.06 10.50 44.75
N ALA A 21 -17.86 10.79 45.19
CA ALA A 21 -17.63 11.36 46.51
C ALA A 21 -16.41 12.27 46.48
N SER A 22 -16.69 13.52 46.77
CA SER A 22 -15.75 14.59 47.05
C SER A 22 -15.31 14.54 48.52
N SER A 23 -14.09 14.93 48.82
CA SER A 23 -13.75 15.61 50.05
C SER A 23 -12.50 16.47 49.87
N ASP A 24 -12.74 17.78 50.07
CA ASP A 24 -11.75 18.79 50.35
C ASP A 24 -11.01 18.48 51.65
N GLU A 25 -9.70 18.67 51.68
CA GLU A 25 -9.00 19.12 52.89
C GLU A 25 -7.83 20.04 52.46
N ARG A 26 -7.98 21.27 52.94
CA ARG A 26 -7.04 22.38 52.91
C ARG A 26 -6.03 22.18 54.03
N ALA A 27 -4.74 22.21 53.70
CA ALA A 27 -3.71 22.43 54.70
C ALA A 27 -2.78 23.55 54.19
N GLU A 28 -2.79 24.63 54.95
CA GLU A 28 -1.81 25.72 54.90
C GLU A 28 -0.45 25.20 55.40
N SER A 29 0.64 25.57 54.74
CA SER A 29 1.95 25.57 55.36
C SER A 29 2.88 26.61 54.74
N GLU A 30 3.34 27.36 55.61
CA GLU A 30 4.36 28.40 55.72
C GLU A 30 5.46 28.44 54.65
N VAL A 31 5.68 29.69 54.21
CA VAL A 31 6.82 30.16 53.43
C VAL A 31 8.06 30.18 54.33
N LEU A 32 9.09 29.48 53.93
CA LEU A 32 10.45 29.73 54.40
C LEU A 32 11.31 30.08 53.16
N ASP A 33 11.69 31.34 53.10
CA ASP A 33 12.74 31.87 52.25
C ASP A 33 14.08 31.21 52.59
N GLY A 34 14.70 30.60 51.60
CA GLY A 34 16.06 30.11 51.66
C GLY A 34 16.72 30.29 50.31
N ASP A 35 17.43 31.40 50.17
CA ASP A 35 18.41 31.62 49.10
C ASP A 35 19.43 30.48 49.11
N GLY A 36 19.54 29.77 47.99
CA GLY A 36 20.52 28.75 47.78
C GLY A 36 20.64 28.52 46.28
N ASP A 37 21.37 29.39 45.62
CA ASP A 37 21.90 29.14 44.27
C ASP A 37 22.78 27.88 44.28
N MET A 38 22.20 26.74 43.83
CA MET A 38 22.96 25.56 43.43
C MET A 38 22.49 25.18 42.02
N GLY A 39 23.29 25.64 41.05
CA GLY A 39 23.21 25.17 39.70
C GLY A 39 23.33 23.65 39.69
N LEU A 40 22.21 22.98 39.58
CA LEU A 40 22.17 21.59 39.17
C LEU A 40 22.31 21.59 37.64
N ASP A 41 23.53 21.27 37.18
CA ASP A 41 23.69 20.77 35.82
C ASP A 41 22.77 19.57 35.68
N GLU A 42 21.57 19.77 35.08
CA GLU A 42 20.75 18.67 34.58
C GLU A 42 21.56 17.99 33.47
N GLU A 43 22.32 16.96 33.81
CA GLU A 43 22.83 16.01 32.84
C GLU A 43 21.62 15.42 32.13
N GLU A 44 21.31 15.88 30.91
CA GLU A 44 20.29 15.27 30.04
C GLU A 44 20.67 13.80 29.87
N GLU A 45 19.98 12.90 30.54
CA GLU A 45 20.09 11.46 30.34
C GLU A 45 19.82 11.13 28.88
N VAL A 46 20.86 10.73 28.15
CA VAL A 46 20.75 10.28 26.77
C VAL A 46 20.07 8.93 26.78
N LYS A 47 18.78 8.91 26.48
CA LYS A 47 18.03 7.68 26.31
C LYS A 47 18.59 6.88 25.14
N VAL A 48 18.99 5.66 25.37
CA VAL A 48 19.59 4.76 24.40
C VAL A 48 18.65 3.56 24.20
N LEU A 49 18.20 3.35 22.95
CA LEU A 49 17.49 2.13 22.58
C LEU A 49 18.50 1.02 22.31
N THR A 50 18.47 -0.04 23.09
CA THR A 50 19.27 -1.24 22.88
C THR A 50 18.39 -2.30 22.21
N VAL A 51 18.78 -2.74 21.02
CA VAL A 51 18.11 -3.81 20.28
C VAL A 51 19.07 -4.98 20.17
N THR A 52 18.65 -6.14 20.67
CA THR A 52 19.37 -7.40 20.48
C THR A 52 18.74 -8.13 19.31
N TYR A 53 19.52 -8.39 18.26
CA TYR A 53 19.09 -9.13 17.09
C TYR A 53 19.68 -10.53 17.09
N LYS A 54 18.86 -11.50 16.80
CA LYS A 54 19.26 -12.86 16.46
C LYS A 54 18.60 -13.22 15.15
N THR A 55 19.33 -13.87 14.26
CA THR A 55 18.78 -14.40 13.02
C THR A 55 17.53 -15.22 13.31
N PRO A 56 16.36 -14.86 12.73
CA PRO A 56 15.12 -15.59 12.95
C PRO A 56 15.25 -17.07 12.58
N VAL A 57 14.60 -17.93 13.34
CA VAL A 57 14.53 -19.36 13.07
C VAL A 57 13.06 -19.76 12.98
N PRO A 58 12.63 -20.49 11.91
CA PRO A 58 11.25 -20.93 11.81
C PRO A 58 10.83 -21.79 13.01
N THR A 59 9.70 -21.46 13.62
CA THR A 59 9.15 -22.19 14.79
C THR A 59 8.28 -23.39 14.41
N GLY A 60 8.18 -23.71 13.12
CA GLY A 60 7.38 -24.80 12.59
C GLY A 60 7.81 -25.20 11.17
N ASP A 61 6.99 -26.01 10.52
CA ASP A 61 7.23 -26.50 9.16
C ASP A 61 7.22 -25.37 8.14
N VAL A 62 8.28 -25.34 7.31
CA VAL A 62 8.42 -24.38 6.20
C VAL A 62 8.76 -25.10 4.90
N TYR A 63 8.42 -24.48 3.79
CA TYR A 63 8.83 -24.87 2.44
C TYR A 63 10.04 -24.07 1.99
N PHE A 64 10.20 -22.87 2.56
CA PHE A 64 11.29 -21.95 2.30
C PHE A 64 11.42 -20.96 3.47
N ALA A 65 12.64 -20.65 3.88
CA ALA A 65 12.97 -19.56 4.80
C ALA A 65 14.34 -18.99 4.43
N GLU A 66 14.46 -17.65 4.37
CA GLU A 66 15.68 -16.94 3.98
C GLU A 66 15.79 -15.59 4.68
N THR A 67 16.96 -15.31 5.26
CA THR A 67 17.25 -14.06 5.99
C THR A 67 18.43 -13.27 5.42
N PHE A 68 19.25 -13.88 4.57
CA PHE A 68 20.50 -13.31 4.04
C PHE A 68 21.54 -12.88 5.09
N ASP A 69 21.35 -13.15 6.37
CA ASP A 69 22.21 -12.72 7.47
C ASP A 69 23.64 -13.27 7.40
N ASP A 70 23.85 -14.38 6.70
CA ASP A 70 25.16 -14.94 6.46
C ASP A 70 25.97 -14.19 5.39
N GLY A 71 25.35 -13.18 4.74
CA GLY A 71 25.96 -12.37 3.70
C GLY A 71 26.14 -13.10 2.36
N SER A 72 25.60 -14.30 2.19
CA SER A 72 25.80 -15.13 0.99
C SER A 72 24.58 -15.16 0.07
N LEU A 73 24.81 -15.52 -1.19
CA LEU A 73 23.79 -15.85 -2.19
C LEU A 73 23.92 -17.32 -2.65
N ASP A 74 24.54 -18.18 -1.86
CA ASP A 74 24.88 -19.56 -2.27
C ASP A 74 23.65 -20.40 -2.64
N ARG A 75 22.51 -20.10 -2.01
CA ARG A 75 21.21 -20.73 -2.32
C ARG A 75 20.56 -20.17 -3.58
N TRP A 76 20.94 -18.96 -4.00
CA TRP A 76 20.33 -18.22 -5.07
C TRP A 76 21.11 -18.32 -6.37
N GLN A 77 20.42 -18.50 -7.48
CA GLN A 77 21.00 -18.59 -8.81
C GLN A 77 20.62 -17.39 -9.63
N LEU A 78 21.62 -16.66 -10.12
CA LEU A 78 21.45 -15.56 -11.05
C LEU A 78 21.09 -16.13 -12.44
N SER A 79 20.13 -15.50 -13.09
CA SER A 79 19.80 -15.81 -14.47
C SER A 79 20.97 -15.48 -15.40
N LYS A 80 21.22 -16.37 -16.37
CA LYS A 80 22.21 -16.22 -17.44
C LYS A 80 21.58 -16.12 -18.82
N THR A 81 20.26 -16.04 -18.87
CA THR A 81 19.50 -15.94 -20.12
C THR A 81 19.25 -14.48 -20.51
N MET A 82 18.56 -14.31 -21.61
CA MET A 82 18.12 -13.01 -22.11
C MET A 82 16.60 -13.00 -22.22
N LYS A 83 16.01 -11.84 -22.08
CA LYS A 83 14.60 -11.62 -22.31
C LYS A 83 14.36 -11.70 -23.83
N GLU A 84 13.36 -12.47 -24.24
CA GLU A 84 12.93 -12.49 -25.63
C GLU A 84 12.16 -11.19 -25.94
N ASP A 85 12.18 -10.78 -27.22
CA ASP A 85 11.47 -9.60 -27.72
C ASP A 85 11.92 -8.24 -27.11
N ALA A 86 13.15 -8.14 -26.65
CA ALA A 86 13.76 -6.89 -26.22
C ALA A 86 15.04 -6.60 -27.05
N ASP A 87 15.41 -5.33 -27.17
CA ASP A 87 16.68 -4.94 -27.80
C ASP A 87 17.86 -5.58 -27.06
N GLU A 88 18.86 -6.05 -27.79
CA GLU A 88 20.00 -6.81 -27.23
C GLU A 88 20.70 -6.11 -26.07
N ASP A 89 20.74 -4.78 -26.07
CA ASP A 89 21.38 -3.98 -25.02
C ASP A 89 20.62 -4.00 -23.69
N ILE A 90 19.29 -4.19 -23.72
CA ILE A 90 18.43 -4.21 -22.54
C ILE A 90 17.86 -5.59 -22.22
N ALA A 91 18.00 -6.56 -23.13
CA ALA A 91 17.45 -7.90 -22.98
C ALA A 91 18.10 -8.72 -21.86
N LYS A 92 19.34 -8.36 -21.45
CA LYS A 92 20.12 -9.13 -20.49
C LYS A 92 19.62 -8.92 -19.07
N TYR A 93 19.55 -10.01 -18.31
CA TYR A 93 19.35 -9.99 -16.86
C TYR A 93 20.68 -9.72 -16.14
N ASP A 94 21.33 -8.59 -16.46
CA ASP A 94 22.64 -8.19 -15.95
C ASP A 94 22.57 -7.17 -14.81
N GLY A 95 21.37 -6.92 -14.29
CA GLY A 95 21.16 -6.13 -13.10
C GLY A 95 21.85 -6.76 -11.88
N LYS A 96 22.50 -5.93 -11.07
CA LYS A 96 23.30 -6.38 -9.93
C LYS A 96 22.43 -6.60 -8.71
N TRP A 97 22.69 -7.72 -8.04
CA TRP A 97 22.20 -8.05 -6.72
C TRP A 97 23.34 -8.02 -5.72
N MET A 98 23.09 -7.55 -4.51
CA MET A 98 24.04 -7.58 -3.40
C MET A 98 23.32 -7.91 -2.11
N VAL A 99 24.03 -8.49 -1.15
CA VAL A 99 23.53 -8.65 0.22
C VAL A 99 24.14 -7.52 1.06
N GLU A 100 23.28 -6.66 1.60
CA GLU A 100 23.67 -5.46 2.34
C GLU A 100 22.70 -5.21 3.50
N PRO A 101 23.13 -4.56 4.59
CA PRO A 101 22.21 -4.04 5.60
C PRO A 101 21.40 -2.86 5.03
N LEU A 102 20.27 -2.55 5.64
CA LEU A 102 19.49 -1.34 5.34
C LEU A 102 20.38 -0.08 5.39
N LYS A 103 20.09 0.91 4.53
CA LYS A 103 20.79 2.21 4.55
C LYS A 103 20.50 3.00 5.83
N GLU A 104 19.22 3.01 6.23
CA GLU A 104 18.72 3.70 7.43
C GLU A 104 18.07 2.69 8.37
N ASN A 105 17.93 3.03 9.65
CA ASN A 105 17.28 2.18 10.66
C ASN A 105 17.86 0.76 10.73
N LYS A 106 19.20 0.66 10.63
CA LYS A 106 19.90 -0.63 10.62
C LYS A 106 19.67 -1.41 11.91
N VAL A 107 19.39 -2.67 11.75
CA VAL A 107 19.44 -3.66 12.83
C VAL A 107 20.77 -4.42 12.69
N PRO A 108 21.63 -4.44 13.71
CA PRO A 108 22.95 -5.05 13.57
C PRO A 108 22.88 -6.55 13.39
N GLY A 109 23.61 -7.04 12.42
CA GLY A 109 23.60 -8.45 12.04
C GLY A 109 22.52 -8.80 11.00
N ASP A 110 21.53 -7.93 10.79
CA ASP A 110 20.50 -8.08 9.78
C ASP A 110 21.01 -7.61 8.42
N GLN A 111 20.79 -8.39 7.40
CA GLN A 111 21.12 -8.10 6.00
C GLN A 111 20.00 -8.58 5.10
N GLY A 112 19.91 -8.01 3.90
CA GLY A 112 18.92 -8.42 2.92
C GLY A 112 19.44 -8.34 1.49
N LEU A 113 18.70 -8.89 0.58
CA LEU A 113 18.96 -8.87 -0.85
C LEU A 113 18.59 -7.52 -1.43
N VAL A 114 19.53 -6.85 -2.09
CA VAL A 114 19.34 -5.50 -2.63
C VAL A 114 19.49 -5.49 -4.15
N LEU A 115 18.47 -4.98 -4.85
CA LEU A 115 18.50 -4.67 -6.28
C LEU A 115 19.26 -3.35 -6.47
N LYS A 116 20.45 -3.41 -7.12
CA LYS A 116 21.41 -2.28 -7.16
C LYS A 116 21.42 -1.48 -8.46
N SER A 117 20.92 -2.02 -9.56
CA SER A 117 21.03 -1.37 -10.88
C SER A 117 19.73 -0.68 -11.26
N ARG A 118 19.84 0.52 -11.85
CA ARG A 118 18.71 1.27 -12.43
C ARG A 118 18.54 0.90 -13.91
N ALA A 119 17.30 0.91 -14.40
CA ALA A 119 16.94 0.69 -15.80
C ALA A 119 17.53 -0.60 -16.37
N LYS A 120 17.52 -1.66 -15.56
CA LYS A 120 18.01 -3.00 -15.94
C LYS A 120 17.01 -4.08 -15.55
N HIS A 121 17.06 -5.18 -16.30
CA HIS A 121 16.39 -6.41 -15.89
C HIS A 121 17.23 -7.17 -14.87
N HIS A 122 16.58 -7.67 -13.86
CA HIS A 122 17.15 -8.46 -12.77
C HIS A 122 16.40 -9.79 -12.69
N ALA A 123 17.11 -10.89 -12.63
CA ALA A 123 16.48 -12.19 -12.36
C ALA A 123 17.39 -13.05 -11.48
N ILE A 124 16.83 -13.50 -10.35
CA ILE A 124 17.47 -14.39 -9.38
C ILE A 124 16.41 -15.32 -8.81
N ALA A 125 16.76 -16.57 -8.55
CA ALA A 125 15.83 -17.56 -8.03
C ALA A 125 16.50 -18.56 -7.10
N ALA A 126 15.73 -19.13 -6.17
CA ALA A 126 16.15 -20.17 -5.25
C ALA A 126 15.16 -21.34 -5.24
N LYS A 127 15.67 -22.56 -5.01
CA LYS A 127 14.83 -23.75 -4.82
C LYS A 127 14.24 -23.76 -3.43
N LEU A 128 13.00 -24.23 -3.34
CA LEU A 128 12.38 -24.57 -2.07
C LEU A 128 13.05 -25.83 -1.47
N ASP A 129 12.97 -25.97 -0.17
CA ASP A 129 13.46 -27.17 0.55
C ASP A 129 12.62 -28.40 0.20
N LYS A 130 11.33 -28.21 -0.02
CA LYS A 130 10.37 -29.21 -0.52
C LYS A 130 9.33 -28.54 -1.41
N PRO A 131 8.80 -29.19 -2.48
CA PRO A 131 7.74 -28.63 -3.30
C PRO A 131 6.48 -28.36 -2.47
N PHE A 132 5.79 -27.24 -2.79
CA PHE A 132 4.43 -27.00 -2.29
C PHE A 132 3.42 -27.58 -3.26
N VAL A 133 2.51 -28.42 -2.74
CA VAL A 133 1.44 -29.05 -3.51
C VAL A 133 0.09 -28.59 -2.95
N PHE A 134 -0.72 -27.97 -3.78
CA PHE A 134 -2.04 -27.45 -3.40
C PHE A 134 -3.05 -28.59 -3.17
N GLN A 135 -3.23 -28.98 -1.93
CA GLN A 135 -4.18 -30.01 -1.50
C GLN A 135 -5.16 -29.46 -0.46
N ASP A 136 -4.91 -29.75 0.81
CA ASP A 136 -5.83 -29.44 1.90
C ASP A 136 -5.23 -28.48 2.95
N GLU A 137 -4.00 -27.98 2.70
CA GLU A 137 -3.30 -27.04 3.55
C GLU A 137 -3.27 -25.65 2.94
N PRO A 138 -3.39 -24.58 3.73
CA PRO A 138 -3.22 -23.21 3.25
C PRO A 138 -1.81 -22.97 2.69
N LEU A 139 -1.68 -22.00 1.82
CA LEU A 139 -0.41 -21.42 1.45
C LEU A 139 -0.26 -20.06 2.13
N VAL A 140 0.84 -19.87 2.85
CA VAL A 140 1.25 -18.58 3.40
C VAL A 140 2.59 -18.20 2.78
N VAL A 141 2.66 -17.05 2.15
CA VAL A 141 3.86 -16.47 1.55
C VAL A 141 4.08 -15.10 2.14
N GLN A 142 5.25 -14.87 2.71
CA GLN A 142 5.56 -13.61 3.38
C GLN A 142 7.00 -13.20 3.11
N TYR A 143 7.24 -11.90 2.95
CA TYR A 143 8.56 -11.29 2.83
C TYR A 143 8.51 -9.79 3.08
N GLU A 144 9.67 -9.20 3.30
CA GLU A 144 9.86 -7.77 3.54
C GLU A 144 10.34 -7.05 2.29
N VAL A 145 9.88 -5.81 2.10
CA VAL A 145 10.38 -4.89 1.07
C VAL A 145 10.62 -3.52 1.66
N ASN A 146 11.73 -2.89 1.28
CA ASN A 146 11.98 -1.48 1.56
C ASN A 146 12.45 -0.76 0.28
N PHE A 147 11.68 0.25 -0.12
CA PHE A 147 12.06 1.17 -1.19
C PHE A 147 12.94 2.29 -0.62
N GLN A 148 14.21 1.98 -0.34
CA GLN A 148 15.12 2.83 0.44
C GLN A 148 15.29 4.24 -0.13
N ASP A 149 15.29 4.37 -1.46
CA ASP A 149 15.37 5.65 -2.17
C ASP A 149 14.01 6.06 -2.79
N GLY A 150 12.92 5.42 -2.36
CA GLY A 150 11.61 5.51 -3.01
C GLY A 150 11.52 4.61 -4.24
N ILE A 151 10.43 4.70 -5.00
CA ILE A 151 10.23 3.98 -6.25
C ILE A 151 9.48 4.85 -7.26
N ASP A 152 10.04 4.98 -8.47
CA ASP A 152 9.41 5.70 -9.58
C ASP A 152 8.59 4.75 -10.45
N CYS A 153 9.26 3.74 -11.04
CA CYS A 153 8.63 2.69 -11.83
C CYS A 153 9.45 1.41 -11.68
N GLY A 154 8.79 0.34 -11.21
CA GLY A 154 9.41 -0.97 -11.03
C GLY A 154 8.61 -1.86 -10.09
N GLY A 155 8.88 -3.15 -10.14
CA GLY A 155 8.26 -4.15 -9.31
C GLY A 155 9.17 -4.60 -8.16
N ALA A 156 8.53 -5.08 -7.10
CA ALA A 156 9.17 -5.82 -6.02
C ALA A 156 8.34 -7.08 -5.65
N TYR A 157 7.74 -7.67 -6.67
CA TYR A 157 6.96 -8.90 -6.55
C TYR A 157 7.82 -10.15 -6.70
N ILE A 158 7.34 -11.25 -6.19
CA ILE A 158 7.92 -12.59 -6.32
C ILE A 158 7.10 -13.47 -7.26
N LYS A 159 7.74 -14.45 -7.87
CA LYS A 159 7.12 -15.52 -8.66
C LYS A 159 7.39 -16.86 -8.00
N LEU A 160 6.34 -17.64 -7.72
CA LEU A 160 6.41 -19.03 -7.29
C LEU A 160 6.45 -19.90 -8.54
N LEU A 161 7.63 -20.45 -8.87
CA LEU A 161 7.89 -21.10 -10.15
C LEU A 161 7.29 -22.51 -10.18
N SER A 162 6.47 -22.79 -11.21
CA SER A 162 5.76 -24.05 -11.37
C SER A 162 6.72 -25.24 -11.43
N ASP A 163 6.38 -26.31 -10.71
CA ASP A 163 7.12 -27.56 -10.78
C ASP A 163 6.81 -28.28 -12.11
N SER A 164 7.68 -28.06 -13.09
CA SER A 164 7.65 -28.70 -14.41
C SER A 164 8.61 -29.89 -14.51
N GLY A 165 9.17 -30.35 -13.38
CA GLY A 165 10.07 -31.49 -13.29
C GLY A 165 11.54 -31.20 -13.54
N ALA A 166 11.92 -30.07 -14.13
CA ALA A 166 13.31 -29.66 -14.34
C ALA A 166 13.45 -28.16 -14.58
N VAL A 167 13.11 -27.34 -13.58
CA VAL A 167 13.32 -25.89 -13.68
C VAL A 167 14.82 -25.61 -13.59
N ASN A 168 15.40 -25.10 -14.69
CA ASN A 168 16.77 -24.59 -14.69
C ASN A 168 16.74 -23.11 -14.27
N LEU A 169 17.13 -22.82 -13.04
CA LEU A 169 17.07 -21.46 -12.47
C LEU A 169 18.06 -20.50 -13.17
N GLU A 170 19.15 -21.01 -13.76
CA GLU A 170 20.06 -20.20 -14.57
C GLU A 170 19.42 -19.69 -15.88
N GLN A 171 18.29 -20.29 -16.28
CA GLN A 171 17.49 -19.89 -17.44
C GLN A 171 16.18 -19.19 -17.03
N PHE A 172 16.11 -18.70 -15.79
CA PHE A 172 14.94 -17.99 -15.30
C PHE A 172 14.75 -16.65 -16.02
N HIS A 173 13.57 -16.44 -16.61
CA HIS A 173 13.22 -15.25 -17.38
C HIS A 173 11.70 -14.94 -17.25
N ASP A 174 11.23 -13.88 -17.89
CA ASP A 174 9.86 -13.40 -17.84
C ASP A 174 8.78 -14.43 -18.23
N ARG A 175 9.10 -15.33 -19.19
CA ARG A 175 8.19 -16.40 -19.65
C ARG A 175 8.33 -17.71 -18.89
N THR A 176 9.25 -17.79 -17.92
CA THR A 176 9.37 -19.01 -17.10
C THR A 176 8.03 -19.32 -16.43
N PRO A 177 7.52 -20.55 -16.55
CA PRO A 177 6.24 -20.90 -15.95
C PRO A 177 6.22 -20.67 -14.45
N TYR A 178 5.23 -19.92 -13.98
CA TYR A 178 4.98 -19.71 -12.57
C TYR A 178 3.53 -20.07 -12.21
N THR A 179 3.28 -20.34 -10.96
CA THR A 179 1.95 -20.65 -10.44
C THR A 179 1.30 -19.42 -9.83
N ILE A 180 2.06 -18.67 -9.04
CA ILE A 180 1.60 -17.43 -8.38
C ILE A 180 2.66 -16.34 -8.56
N MET A 181 2.19 -15.12 -8.79
CA MET A 181 2.94 -13.87 -8.66
C MET A 181 2.30 -13.04 -7.54
N PHE A 182 3.10 -12.57 -6.59
CA PHE A 182 2.62 -11.81 -5.45
C PHE A 182 3.59 -10.69 -5.07
N GLY A 183 3.05 -9.51 -4.78
CA GLY A 183 3.81 -8.41 -4.19
C GLY A 183 3.59 -7.05 -4.80
N PRO A 184 4.33 -6.03 -4.31
CA PRO A 184 4.18 -4.65 -4.71
C PRO A 184 4.75 -4.38 -6.11
N ASP A 185 4.09 -3.47 -6.82
CA ASP A 185 4.50 -2.94 -8.12
C ASP A 185 4.00 -1.50 -8.27
N LYS A 186 4.78 -0.65 -8.89
CA LYS A 186 4.43 0.76 -9.09
C LYS A 186 5.00 1.28 -10.41
N CYS A 187 4.19 2.08 -11.10
CA CYS A 187 4.71 2.91 -12.19
C CYS A 187 3.91 4.22 -12.27
N GLY A 188 4.60 5.35 -12.13
CA GLY A 188 3.96 6.64 -11.97
C GLY A 188 3.08 6.69 -10.71
N GLU A 189 1.82 7.11 -10.84
CA GLU A 189 0.84 7.13 -9.74
C GLU A 189 0.01 5.84 -9.65
N ASP A 190 0.38 4.78 -10.36
CA ASP A 190 -0.31 3.50 -10.32
C ASP A 190 0.38 2.57 -9.31
N TYR A 191 -0.18 2.46 -8.13
CA TYR A 191 0.29 1.62 -7.02
C TYR A 191 -0.50 0.32 -7.01
N LYS A 192 0.19 -0.83 -7.09
CA LYS A 192 -0.41 -2.16 -7.18
C LYS A 192 0.17 -3.11 -6.14
N LEU A 193 -0.69 -3.90 -5.55
CA LEU A 193 -0.32 -5.12 -4.85
C LEU A 193 -0.84 -6.29 -5.69
N HIS A 194 0.05 -6.97 -6.39
CA HIS A 194 -0.31 -8.10 -7.23
C HIS A 194 -0.60 -9.35 -6.40
N PHE A 195 -1.70 -9.99 -6.70
CA PHE A 195 -1.90 -11.41 -6.54
C PHE A 195 -2.47 -11.93 -7.85
N ILE A 196 -1.64 -12.68 -8.57
CA ILE A 196 -1.95 -13.27 -9.89
C ILE A 196 -1.67 -14.74 -9.78
N PHE A 197 -2.60 -15.58 -10.23
CA PHE A 197 -2.33 -17.00 -10.36
C PHE A 197 -2.64 -17.48 -11.77
N ARG A 198 -1.96 -18.54 -12.21
CA ARG A 198 -2.15 -19.14 -13.53
C ARG A 198 -3.11 -20.31 -13.43
N HIS A 199 -4.35 -20.07 -13.87
CA HIS A 199 -5.40 -21.08 -13.95
C HIS A 199 -5.21 -21.97 -15.17
N ARG A 200 -5.33 -23.27 -14.98
CA ARG A 200 -5.28 -24.23 -16.06
C ARG A 200 -6.70 -24.58 -16.53
N ASN A 201 -7.05 -24.16 -17.73
CA ASN A 201 -8.34 -24.48 -18.33
C ASN A 201 -8.56 -26.00 -18.38
N PRO A 202 -9.63 -26.54 -17.78
CA PRO A 202 -9.86 -27.98 -17.74
C PRO A 202 -10.16 -28.61 -19.11
N LEU A 203 -10.62 -27.84 -20.10
CA LEU A 203 -10.97 -28.32 -21.43
C LEU A 203 -9.74 -28.45 -22.34
N ASN A 204 -9.04 -27.35 -22.61
CA ASN A 204 -7.93 -27.27 -23.56
C ASN A 204 -6.54 -27.32 -22.92
N LYS A 205 -6.46 -27.25 -21.56
CA LYS A 205 -5.23 -27.25 -20.77
C LYS A 205 -4.40 -25.96 -20.88
N ASP A 206 -4.91 -24.95 -21.53
CA ASP A 206 -4.25 -23.64 -21.61
C ASP A 206 -4.12 -22.99 -20.24
N MET A 207 -3.06 -22.22 -20.07
CA MET A 207 -2.80 -21.48 -18.85
C MET A 207 -3.20 -20.02 -19.05
N GLU A 208 -4.04 -19.51 -18.16
CA GLU A 208 -4.51 -18.13 -18.19
C GLU A 208 -4.24 -17.46 -16.84
N GLU A 209 -3.78 -16.23 -16.86
CA GLU A 209 -3.57 -15.44 -15.65
C GLU A 209 -4.89 -14.88 -15.13
N LYS A 210 -5.10 -15.06 -13.83
CA LYS A 210 -6.24 -14.54 -13.08
C LYS A 210 -5.72 -13.57 -12.04
N HIS A 211 -6.12 -12.31 -12.14
CA HIS A 211 -5.66 -11.23 -11.30
C HIS A 211 -6.69 -10.95 -10.20
N ALA A 212 -6.24 -10.85 -8.96
CA ALA A 212 -7.10 -10.35 -7.88
C ALA A 212 -7.53 -8.91 -8.15
N LYS A 213 -8.74 -8.57 -7.72
CA LYS A 213 -9.21 -7.18 -7.76
C LYS A 213 -8.28 -6.29 -6.94
N ARG A 214 -8.18 -5.03 -7.32
CA ARG A 214 -7.36 -4.05 -6.59
C ARG A 214 -7.79 -3.98 -5.12
N ALA A 215 -6.82 -3.75 -4.25
CA ALA A 215 -7.09 -3.45 -2.85
C ALA A 215 -7.93 -2.17 -2.71
N ASP A 216 -8.87 -2.17 -1.77
CA ASP A 216 -9.75 -1.01 -1.50
C ASP A 216 -9.09 0.05 -0.59
N VAL A 217 -7.79 -0.10 -0.30
CA VAL A 217 -7.01 0.79 0.56
C VAL A 217 -6.02 1.62 -0.26
N ASP A 218 -5.69 2.81 0.24
CA ASP A 218 -4.62 3.62 -0.34
C ASP A 218 -3.26 2.97 -0.07
N LEU A 219 -2.64 2.48 -1.15
CA LEU A 219 -1.33 1.83 -1.10
C LEU A 219 -0.16 2.82 -1.11
N LYS A 220 -0.39 4.09 -1.49
CA LYS A 220 0.67 5.10 -1.74
C LYS A 220 1.68 5.18 -0.60
N LYS A 221 1.22 5.22 0.64
CA LYS A 221 2.09 5.36 1.83
C LYS A 221 3.15 4.27 1.92
N PHE A 222 2.81 3.02 1.60
CA PHE A 222 3.72 1.87 1.69
C PHE A 222 4.84 1.87 0.62
N TYR A 223 4.75 2.76 -0.36
CA TYR A 223 5.72 2.88 -1.46
C TYR A 223 6.55 4.16 -1.37
N THR A 224 6.17 5.10 -0.49
CA THR A 224 6.76 6.44 -0.45
C THR A 224 7.40 6.81 0.88
N ASP A 225 7.12 6.09 1.95
CA ASP A 225 7.59 6.42 3.31
C ASP A 225 9.01 5.89 3.62
N LYS A 226 9.62 5.11 2.70
CA LYS A 226 10.96 4.52 2.80
C LYS A 226 11.15 3.59 4.00
N LYS A 227 10.05 3.03 4.50
CA LYS A 227 10.08 2.05 5.60
C LYS A 227 10.07 0.62 5.06
N THR A 228 10.49 -0.30 5.91
CA THR A 228 10.35 -1.73 5.60
C THR A 228 8.92 -2.16 5.86
N HIS A 229 8.26 -2.64 4.81
CA HIS A 229 6.92 -3.19 4.86
C HIS A 229 6.91 -4.70 4.68
N LEU A 230 6.05 -5.34 5.44
CA LEU A 230 5.84 -6.79 5.42
C LEU A 230 4.65 -7.12 4.52
N TYR A 231 4.88 -7.89 3.46
CA TYR A 231 3.85 -8.35 2.53
C TYR A 231 3.53 -9.81 2.78
N THR A 232 2.25 -10.12 3.02
CA THR A 232 1.80 -11.49 3.29
C THR A 232 0.59 -11.84 2.44
N LEU A 233 0.65 -13.00 1.77
CA LEU A 233 -0.47 -13.65 1.09
C LEU A 233 -0.86 -14.91 1.85
N VAL A 234 -2.12 -15.04 2.17
CA VAL A 234 -2.74 -16.27 2.69
C VAL A 234 -3.76 -16.76 1.68
N LEU A 235 -3.62 -18.01 1.25
CA LEU A 235 -4.52 -18.64 0.30
C LEU A 235 -5.00 -19.97 0.87
N ASN A 236 -6.31 -20.14 0.98
CA ASN A 236 -6.93 -21.28 1.68
C ASN A 236 -7.55 -22.30 0.71
N PRO A 237 -7.66 -23.58 1.14
CA PRO A 237 -8.28 -24.65 0.34
C PRO A 237 -9.74 -24.42 -0.03
N ASP A 238 -10.45 -23.55 0.66
CA ASP A 238 -11.82 -23.13 0.37
C ASP A 238 -11.93 -22.06 -0.74
N ASN A 239 -10.82 -21.79 -1.43
CA ASN A 239 -10.63 -20.75 -2.44
C ASN A 239 -10.61 -19.31 -1.89
N SER A 240 -10.68 -19.08 -0.59
CA SER A 240 -10.52 -17.75 -0.02
C SER A 240 -9.05 -17.32 -0.04
N TYR A 241 -8.82 -16.01 -0.22
CA TYR A 241 -7.50 -15.41 -0.08
C TYR A 241 -7.56 -14.13 0.73
N GLU A 242 -6.43 -13.81 1.36
CA GLU A 242 -6.25 -12.55 2.06
C GLU A 242 -4.83 -12.04 1.87
N MET A 243 -4.70 -10.75 1.57
CA MET A 243 -3.42 -10.05 1.46
C MET A 243 -3.27 -9.06 2.60
N PHE A 244 -2.08 -9.04 3.18
CA PHE A 244 -1.74 -8.16 4.29
C PHE A 244 -0.53 -7.32 3.93
N ILE A 245 -0.51 -6.08 4.43
CA ILE A 245 0.68 -5.25 4.56
C ILE A 245 0.82 -4.90 6.03
N ASP A 246 2.01 -5.12 6.59
CA ASP A 246 2.31 -4.86 8.01
C ASP A 246 1.34 -5.56 8.97
N GLN A 247 1.00 -6.82 8.66
CA GLN A 247 0.03 -7.65 9.38
C GLN A 247 -1.41 -7.11 9.39
N SER A 248 -1.69 -6.02 8.66
CA SER A 248 -3.03 -5.47 8.49
C SER A 248 -3.63 -5.95 7.16
N SER A 249 -4.85 -6.47 7.19
CA SER A 249 -5.55 -6.92 5.98
C SER A 249 -5.84 -5.73 5.06
N VAL A 250 -5.38 -5.81 3.81
CA VAL A 250 -5.56 -4.77 2.78
C VAL A 250 -6.45 -5.22 1.64
N SER A 251 -6.60 -6.52 1.44
CA SER A 251 -7.51 -7.10 0.45
C SER A 251 -7.84 -8.53 0.83
N ARG A 252 -9.08 -8.93 0.55
CA ARG A 252 -9.55 -10.30 0.72
C ARG A 252 -10.58 -10.63 -0.34
N GLY A 253 -10.69 -11.89 -0.69
CA GLY A 253 -11.63 -12.34 -1.71
C GLY A 253 -11.66 -13.84 -1.86
N ASN A 254 -12.28 -14.26 -2.95
CA ASN A 254 -12.41 -15.66 -3.32
C ASN A 254 -12.02 -15.86 -4.78
N LEU A 255 -11.25 -16.90 -5.09
CA LEU A 255 -10.76 -17.20 -6.43
C LEU A 255 -11.89 -17.37 -7.47
N LEU A 256 -13.09 -17.79 -7.03
CA LEU A 256 -14.22 -17.99 -7.93
C LEU A 256 -14.94 -16.69 -8.32
N HIS A 257 -14.87 -15.64 -7.47
CA HIS A 257 -15.73 -14.47 -7.61
C HIS A 257 -14.96 -13.15 -7.77
N ASP A 258 -13.71 -13.10 -7.30
CA ASP A 258 -12.96 -11.87 -7.15
C ASP A 258 -11.71 -11.80 -8.03
N MET A 259 -11.65 -12.64 -9.06
CA MET A 259 -10.57 -12.65 -10.05
C MET A 259 -10.99 -12.06 -11.40
N VAL A 260 -10.06 -11.44 -12.10
CA VAL A 260 -10.26 -10.86 -13.43
C VAL A 260 -9.15 -11.36 -14.38
N PRO A 261 -9.50 -11.98 -15.50
CA PRO A 261 -10.82 -12.48 -15.87
C PRO A 261 -11.33 -13.54 -14.89
N PRO A 262 -12.65 -13.81 -14.84
CA PRO A 262 -13.19 -14.82 -13.92
C PRO A 262 -12.64 -16.22 -14.24
N VAL A 263 -12.53 -17.07 -13.20
CA VAL A 263 -12.08 -18.45 -13.35
C VAL A 263 -13.00 -19.22 -14.27
N ASN A 264 -14.31 -19.18 -13.98
CA ASN A 264 -15.32 -19.83 -14.80
C ASN A 264 -15.87 -18.84 -15.84
N PRO A 265 -15.83 -19.15 -17.13
CA PRO A 265 -16.43 -18.30 -18.15
C PRO A 265 -17.97 -18.25 -17.98
N PRO A 266 -18.64 -17.23 -18.54
CA PRO A 266 -20.10 -17.14 -18.46
C PRO A 266 -20.77 -18.31 -19.17
N LYS A 267 -21.88 -18.81 -18.60
CA LYS A 267 -22.67 -19.92 -19.19
C LYS A 267 -23.28 -19.56 -20.54
N GLU A 268 -23.61 -18.29 -20.70
CA GLU A 268 -24.21 -17.75 -21.92
C GLU A 268 -23.39 -16.55 -22.39
N ILE A 269 -23.21 -16.47 -23.71
CA ILE A 269 -22.57 -15.35 -24.40
C ILE A 269 -23.56 -14.75 -25.41
N ASP A 270 -23.26 -13.54 -25.87
CA ASP A 270 -23.96 -12.95 -26.98
C ASP A 270 -23.68 -13.76 -28.26
N ASP A 271 -24.70 -14.03 -29.05
CA ASP A 271 -24.54 -14.73 -30.31
C ASP A 271 -23.72 -13.86 -31.29
N PRO A 272 -22.49 -14.26 -31.66
CA PRO A 272 -21.63 -13.45 -32.52
C PRO A 272 -22.17 -13.30 -33.95
N ASN A 273 -23.15 -14.13 -34.33
CA ASN A 273 -23.79 -14.08 -35.64
C ASN A 273 -25.08 -13.29 -35.64
N ASP A 274 -25.56 -12.84 -34.47
CA ASP A 274 -26.75 -12.00 -34.38
C ASP A 274 -26.34 -10.53 -34.55
N SER A 275 -27.01 -9.86 -35.47
CA SER A 275 -26.75 -8.47 -35.79
C SER A 275 -28.01 -7.63 -35.63
N LYS A 276 -27.82 -6.37 -35.27
CA LYS A 276 -28.93 -5.45 -35.17
C LYS A 276 -29.62 -5.31 -36.54
N PRO A 277 -30.97 -5.56 -36.62
CA PRO A 277 -31.73 -5.29 -37.82
C PRO A 277 -31.65 -3.81 -38.25
N ASP A 278 -31.60 -3.56 -39.56
CA ASP A 278 -31.47 -2.19 -40.08
C ASP A 278 -32.66 -1.29 -39.73
N ASP A 279 -33.81 -1.90 -39.50
CA ASP A 279 -35.06 -1.23 -39.15
C ASP A 279 -35.29 -1.11 -37.62
N TRP A 280 -34.33 -1.52 -36.82
CA TRP A 280 -34.40 -1.43 -35.35
C TRP A 280 -34.16 0.00 -34.87
N ASP A 281 -35.21 0.66 -34.41
CA ASP A 281 -35.11 2.05 -33.94
C ASP A 281 -34.95 2.16 -32.42
N GLU A 282 -33.77 2.61 -32.00
CA GLU A 282 -33.39 2.81 -30.57
C GLU A 282 -33.71 4.21 -30.07
N ARG A 283 -34.22 5.08 -30.93
CA ARG A 283 -34.57 6.45 -30.52
C ARG A 283 -35.90 6.43 -29.79
N ALA A 284 -35.87 6.60 -28.48
CA ALA A 284 -37.08 6.68 -27.67
C ALA A 284 -37.95 7.91 -28.02
N LYS A 285 -37.33 8.99 -28.51
CA LYS A 285 -38.01 10.21 -28.93
C LYS A 285 -37.51 10.62 -30.30
N ILE A 286 -38.44 11.09 -31.12
CA ILE A 286 -38.18 11.66 -32.44
C ILE A 286 -38.79 13.05 -32.55
N PRO A 287 -38.26 13.92 -33.42
CA PRO A 287 -38.93 15.15 -33.76
C PRO A 287 -40.36 14.86 -34.30
N ASP A 288 -41.35 15.59 -33.84
CA ASP A 288 -42.72 15.47 -34.31
C ASP A 288 -42.77 15.77 -35.82
N PRO A 289 -43.15 14.79 -36.66
CA PRO A 289 -43.21 14.99 -38.11
C PRO A 289 -44.38 15.88 -38.55
N GLU A 290 -45.36 16.05 -37.67
CA GLU A 290 -46.52 16.94 -37.97
C GLU A 290 -46.31 18.36 -37.44
N ALA A 291 -45.27 18.60 -36.66
CA ALA A 291 -44.99 19.90 -36.13
C ALA A 291 -44.53 20.88 -37.22
N VAL A 292 -45.22 21.97 -37.36
CA VAL A 292 -44.89 23.02 -38.32
C VAL A 292 -44.30 24.23 -37.55
N LYS A 293 -43.28 24.82 -38.14
CA LYS A 293 -42.67 26.03 -37.59
C LYS A 293 -43.72 27.16 -37.55
N PRO A 294 -43.93 27.78 -36.38
CA PRO A 294 -44.83 28.93 -36.27
C PRO A 294 -44.40 30.10 -37.20
N GLU A 295 -45.36 30.77 -37.83
CA GLU A 295 -45.08 31.88 -38.75
C GLU A 295 -44.37 33.06 -38.05
N ASP A 296 -44.60 33.22 -36.74
CA ASP A 296 -43.97 34.24 -35.89
C ASP A 296 -42.59 33.83 -35.34
N TRP A 297 -42.04 32.67 -35.75
CA TRP A 297 -40.73 32.24 -35.33
C TRP A 297 -39.64 32.78 -36.27
N ASP A 298 -39.03 33.89 -35.84
CA ASP A 298 -37.92 34.50 -36.56
C ASP A 298 -36.58 33.83 -36.14
N GLU A 299 -35.97 33.08 -37.07
CA GLU A 299 -34.68 32.41 -36.85
C GLU A 299 -33.49 33.35 -37.10
N ASP A 300 -33.74 34.46 -37.81
CA ASP A 300 -32.71 35.43 -38.19
C ASP A 300 -32.62 36.61 -37.22
N ALA A 301 -33.51 36.62 -36.22
CA ALA A 301 -33.48 37.65 -35.17
C ALA A 301 -32.11 37.63 -34.46
N PRO A 302 -31.48 38.77 -34.25
CA PRO A 302 -30.20 38.83 -33.55
C PRO A 302 -30.37 38.42 -32.08
N ALA A 303 -29.41 37.64 -31.57
CA ALA A 303 -29.41 37.16 -30.16
C ALA A 303 -29.28 38.31 -29.16
N LYS A 304 -28.67 39.41 -29.57
CA LYS A 304 -28.50 40.62 -28.77
C LYS A 304 -28.99 41.84 -29.58
N ILE A 305 -29.66 42.74 -28.92
CA ILE A 305 -30.09 44.05 -29.45
C ILE A 305 -29.54 45.14 -28.55
N GLU A 306 -29.43 46.33 -29.09
CA GLU A 306 -29.13 47.53 -28.30
C GLU A 306 -30.23 47.77 -27.27
N ASP A 307 -29.82 48.08 -26.04
CA ASP A 307 -30.75 48.39 -24.97
C ASP A 307 -31.51 49.70 -25.27
N PRO A 308 -32.80 49.63 -25.56
CA PRO A 308 -33.56 50.83 -25.92
C PRO A 308 -33.70 51.84 -24.76
N ASP A 309 -33.59 51.38 -23.53
CA ASP A 309 -33.73 52.17 -22.32
C ASP A 309 -32.39 52.75 -21.83
N ALA A 310 -31.29 52.31 -22.38
CA ALA A 310 -29.97 52.81 -22.00
C ALA A 310 -29.77 54.23 -22.52
N LEU A 311 -29.52 55.12 -21.62
CA LEU A 311 -29.20 56.55 -21.92
C LEU A 311 -27.70 56.73 -21.66
N LYS A 312 -27.09 57.55 -22.50
CA LYS A 312 -25.70 57.96 -22.29
C LYS A 312 -25.59 58.67 -20.95
N PRO A 313 -24.65 58.22 -20.07
CA PRO A 313 -24.45 58.90 -18.80
C PRO A 313 -24.00 60.35 -18.95
N GLU A 314 -24.51 61.17 -18.09
CA GLU A 314 -24.11 62.58 -18.06
C GLU A 314 -22.66 62.70 -17.63
N GLY A 315 -21.85 63.47 -18.38
CA GLY A 315 -20.41 63.60 -18.13
C GLY A 315 -19.52 62.58 -18.87
N TRP A 316 -20.09 61.79 -19.79
CA TRP A 316 -19.34 60.93 -20.68
C TRP A 316 -18.45 61.73 -21.62
N LEU A 317 -17.15 61.34 -21.72
CA LEU A 317 -16.15 62.06 -22.50
C LEU A 317 -15.95 61.41 -23.89
N ASP A 318 -16.71 61.83 -24.88
CA ASP A 318 -16.66 61.24 -26.25
C ASP A 318 -15.33 61.50 -26.98
N ASP A 319 -14.75 62.67 -26.74
CA ASP A 319 -13.54 63.11 -27.43
C ASP A 319 -12.24 62.65 -26.78
N GLU A 320 -12.34 62.03 -25.61
CA GLU A 320 -11.18 61.48 -24.88
C GLU A 320 -11.01 59.98 -25.14
N PRO A 321 -9.86 59.54 -25.58
CA PRO A 321 -9.60 58.11 -25.75
C PRO A 321 -9.51 57.38 -24.40
N GLU A 322 -9.95 56.11 -24.35
CA GLU A 322 -9.86 55.28 -23.14
C GLU A 322 -8.43 55.05 -22.68
N PHE A 323 -7.51 55.00 -23.62
CA PHE A 323 -6.09 54.77 -23.36
C PHE A 323 -5.28 55.89 -24.03
N VAL A 324 -4.22 56.32 -23.35
CA VAL A 324 -3.23 57.27 -23.83
C VAL A 324 -1.85 56.68 -23.71
N SER A 325 -0.93 57.17 -24.53
CA SER A 325 0.46 56.76 -24.40
C SER A 325 1.03 57.17 -23.04
N ASP A 326 1.72 56.25 -22.36
CA ASP A 326 2.30 56.52 -21.05
C ASP A 326 3.30 57.68 -21.13
N PRO A 327 3.04 58.84 -20.49
CA PRO A 327 3.93 59.97 -20.53
C PRO A 327 5.24 59.76 -19.74
N ASN A 328 5.31 58.70 -18.94
CA ASN A 328 6.47 58.36 -18.14
C ASN A 328 7.28 57.18 -18.73
N ALA A 329 6.84 56.64 -19.85
CA ALA A 329 7.58 55.57 -20.51
C ALA A 329 8.67 56.15 -21.42
N ASP A 330 9.91 55.90 -21.05
CA ASP A 330 11.08 56.25 -21.86
C ASP A 330 11.38 55.12 -22.87
N LYS A 331 11.87 55.52 -24.05
CA LYS A 331 12.36 54.56 -25.04
C LYS A 331 13.56 53.81 -24.45
N PRO A 332 13.57 52.46 -24.45
CA PRO A 332 14.70 51.67 -24.03
C PRO A 332 15.97 52.04 -24.81
N GLU A 333 17.13 52.13 -24.10
CA GLU A 333 18.40 52.53 -24.73
C GLU A 333 18.88 51.49 -25.77
N ASP A 334 18.41 50.27 -25.69
CA ASP A 334 18.73 49.14 -26.55
C ASP A 334 17.71 48.92 -27.67
N TRP A 335 16.71 49.84 -27.84
CA TRP A 335 15.68 49.77 -28.91
C TRP A 335 16.29 50.17 -30.25
N ASP A 336 16.32 49.26 -31.19
CA ASP A 336 16.82 49.48 -32.57
C ASP A 336 15.69 49.72 -33.55
N GLU A 337 15.54 50.99 -33.97
CA GLU A 337 14.47 51.39 -34.90
C GLU A 337 14.55 50.70 -36.27
N GLU A 338 15.72 50.23 -36.69
CA GLU A 338 15.86 49.51 -37.94
C GLU A 338 15.38 48.06 -37.83
N MET A 339 15.47 47.49 -36.63
CA MET A 339 15.07 46.10 -36.35
C MET A 339 13.70 46.02 -35.71
N ASP A 340 13.36 46.87 -34.75
CA ASP A 340 12.17 46.81 -33.91
C ASP A 340 11.05 47.78 -34.37
N GLY A 341 11.35 48.68 -35.34
CA GLY A 341 10.43 49.71 -35.83
C GLY A 341 10.40 50.96 -34.95
N GLU A 342 9.53 51.91 -35.33
CA GLU A 342 9.33 53.17 -34.57
C GLU A 342 8.77 52.83 -33.18
N TRP A 343 9.45 53.33 -32.12
CA TRP A 343 9.05 53.07 -30.76
C TRP A 343 7.78 53.84 -30.39
N GLU A 344 6.77 53.16 -29.92
CA GLU A 344 5.56 53.74 -29.36
C GLU A 344 5.46 53.45 -27.86
N ALA A 345 5.22 54.48 -27.05
CA ALA A 345 5.01 54.27 -25.62
C ALA A 345 3.82 53.35 -25.34
N PRO A 346 3.92 52.46 -24.35
CA PRO A 346 2.84 51.60 -23.95
C PRO A 346 1.58 52.40 -23.62
N GLN A 347 0.40 51.83 -23.94
CA GLN A 347 -0.86 52.50 -23.67
C GLN A 347 -1.25 52.28 -22.20
N VAL A 348 -1.58 53.37 -21.51
CA VAL A 348 -2.09 53.36 -20.13
C VAL A 348 -3.50 53.90 -20.10
N PRO A 349 -4.35 53.55 -19.13
CA PRO A 349 -5.68 54.15 -18.98
C PRO A 349 -5.58 55.66 -18.89
N ASN A 350 -6.42 56.34 -19.63
CA ASN A 350 -6.44 57.81 -19.62
C ASN A 350 -6.92 58.33 -18.26
N PRO A 351 -6.08 59.08 -17.53
CA PRO A 351 -6.44 59.61 -16.21
C PRO A 351 -7.69 60.49 -16.21
N ALA A 352 -8.02 61.17 -17.36
CA ALA A 352 -9.26 61.92 -17.50
C ALA A 352 -10.51 61.02 -17.42
N CYS A 353 -10.36 59.74 -17.75
CA CYS A 353 -11.46 58.77 -17.72
C CYS A 353 -11.73 58.20 -16.32
N GLU A 354 -10.76 58.28 -15.37
CA GLU A 354 -10.94 57.72 -14.02
C GLU A 354 -12.07 58.39 -13.22
N THR A 355 -12.33 59.65 -13.50
CA THR A 355 -13.34 60.43 -12.78
C THR A 355 -14.63 60.61 -13.58
N ALA A 356 -14.64 60.20 -14.84
CA ALA A 356 -15.79 60.28 -15.74
C ALA A 356 -16.57 58.95 -15.76
N PRO A 357 -17.85 58.94 -16.08
CA PRO A 357 -18.64 57.72 -16.24
C PRO A 357 -18.17 56.83 -17.40
N GLY A 358 -17.28 57.33 -18.26
CA GLY A 358 -16.60 56.61 -19.34
C GLY A 358 -16.05 57.56 -20.38
N CYS A 359 -15.26 57.02 -21.32
CA CYS A 359 -14.56 57.73 -22.37
C CYS A 359 -14.76 57.06 -23.73
N GLY A 360 -14.39 57.79 -24.80
CA GLY A 360 -14.52 57.34 -26.17
C GLY A 360 -15.97 57.40 -26.70
N GLU A 361 -16.17 57.00 -27.94
CA GLU A 361 -17.47 57.00 -28.57
C GLU A 361 -18.46 56.13 -27.79
N TRP A 362 -19.49 56.74 -27.20
CA TRP A 362 -20.47 56.00 -26.42
C TRP A 362 -21.31 55.10 -27.32
N LYS A 363 -21.31 53.81 -27.00
CA LYS A 363 -22.13 52.80 -27.67
C LYS A 363 -23.15 52.25 -26.68
N ARG A 364 -24.40 52.15 -27.16
CA ARG A 364 -25.44 51.54 -26.32
C ARG A 364 -25.02 50.13 -25.89
N PRO A 365 -25.18 49.80 -24.62
CA PRO A 365 -25.00 48.42 -24.18
C PRO A 365 -25.99 47.51 -24.89
N THR A 366 -25.57 46.25 -25.09
CA THR A 366 -26.45 45.26 -25.72
C THR A 366 -27.10 44.37 -24.66
N ILE A 367 -28.38 44.12 -24.80
CA ILE A 367 -29.19 43.21 -23.99
C ILE A 367 -29.58 41.98 -24.80
N ASN A 368 -29.94 40.91 -24.10
CA ASN A 368 -30.50 39.74 -24.77
C ASN A 368 -31.81 40.09 -25.45
N ASN A 369 -31.94 39.78 -26.72
CA ASN A 369 -33.16 40.01 -27.48
C ASN A 369 -34.27 39.08 -26.97
N PRO A 370 -35.36 39.61 -26.37
CA PRO A 370 -36.47 38.79 -25.89
C PRO A 370 -37.24 38.06 -27.01
N GLN A 371 -37.07 38.50 -28.24
CA GLN A 371 -37.69 37.87 -29.42
C GLN A 371 -36.79 36.78 -30.04
N TYR A 372 -35.55 36.69 -29.61
CA TYR A 372 -34.62 35.67 -30.12
C TYR A 372 -34.99 34.30 -29.60
N LYS A 373 -35.48 33.44 -30.47
CA LYS A 373 -35.88 32.06 -30.16
C LYS A 373 -34.87 31.00 -30.72
N GLY A 374 -33.86 31.44 -31.46
CA GLY A 374 -32.91 30.57 -32.15
C GLY A 374 -33.53 29.78 -33.29
N LYS A 375 -32.78 28.83 -33.82
CA LYS A 375 -33.30 27.97 -34.89
C LYS A 375 -34.43 27.09 -34.36
N TRP A 376 -35.55 27.07 -35.08
CA TRP A 376 -36.68 26.23 -34.71
C TRP A 376 -36.33 24.75 -34.80
N LYS A 377 -36.81 24.01 -33.81
CA LYS A 377 -36.72 22.55 -33.77
C LYS A 377 -38.09 21.99 -33.41
N ALA A 378 -38.52 21.00 -34.17
CA ALA A 378 -39.76 20.32 -33.85
C ALA A 378 -39.74 19.78 -32.42
N PRO A 379 -40.84 19.85 -31.67
CA PRO A 379 -40.93 19.22 -30.34
C PRO A 379 -40.68 17.72 -30.45
N LEU A 380 -40.10 17.13 -29.39
CA LEU A 380 -39.86 15.71 -29.36
C LEU A 380 -41.10 14.97 -28.87
N ILE A 381 -41.58 14.03 -29.66
CA ILE A 381 -42.65 13.10 -29.31
C ILE A 381 -42.07 11.71 -29.05
N ASP A 382 -42.84 10.86 -28.37
CA ASP A 382 -42.48 9.46 -28.20
C ASP A 382 -42.48 8.77 -29.56
N ASN A 383 -41.41 8.03 -29.85
CA ASN A 383 -41.28 7.34 -31.13
C ASN A 383 -42.16 6.06 -31.14
N PRO A 384 -43.19 6.01 -32.01
CA PRO A 384 -44.06 4.83 -32.09
C PRO A 384 -43.31 3.56 -32.57
N ASN A 385 -42.15 3.72 -33.20
CA ASN A 385 -41.29 2.61 -33.69
C ASN A 385 -40.18 2.26 -32.73
N TYR A 386 -40.18 2.83 -31.52
CA TYR A 386 -39.15 2.52 -30.52
C TYR A 386 -39.21 1.06 -30.07
N GLN A 387 -38.13 0.30 -30.29
CA GLN A 387 -38.04 -1.11 -29.96
C GLN A 387 -37.12 -1.39 -28.75
N GLY A 388 -36.60 -0.34 -28.11
CA GLY A 388 -35.62 -0.45 -27.05
C GLY A 388 -34.18 -0.49 -27.57
N VAL A 389 -33.22 -0.53 -26.65
CA VAL A 389 -31.80 -0.73 -27.01
C VAL A 389 -31.62 -2.18 -27.43
N TRP A 390 -31.17 -2.39 -28.65
CA TRP A 390 -30.91 -3.73 -29.19
C TRP A 390 -29.80 -4.45 -28.42
N LYS A 391 -29.98 -5.74 -28.21
CA LYS A 391 -28.98 -6.63 -27.65
C LYS A 391 -28.98 -7.95 -28.41
N PRO A 392 -27.83 -8.53 -28.68
CA PRO A 392 -27.77 -9.85 -29.30
C PRO A 392 -28.52 -10.90 -28.47
N ARG A 393 -29.02 -11.91 -29.12
CA ARG A 393 -29.61 -13.10 -28.44
C ARG A 393 -28.50 -13.79 -27.63
N LYS A 394 -28.88 -14.31 -26.49
CA LYS A 394 -28.00 -15.18 -25.70
C LYS A 394 -27.96 -16.58 -26.27
N MET A 395 -26.77 -17.15 -26.36
CA MET A 395 -26.52 -18.54 -26.71
C MET A 395 -25.66 -19.22 -25.65
N ALA A 396 -25.74 -20.53 -25.55
CA ALA A 396 -24.84 -21.29 -24.68
C ALA A 396 -23.41 -21.09 -25.09
N ASN A 397 -22.54 -20.78 -24.13
CA ASN A 397 -21.12 -20.60 -24.38
C ASN A 397 -20.45 -21.96 -24.68
N PRO A 398 -19.91 -22.20 -25.89
CA PRO A 398 -19.25 -23.46 -26.22
C PRO A 398 -17.93 -23.67 -25.43
N GLU A 399 -17.34 -22.62 -24.90
CA GLU A 399 -16.11 -22.66 -24.08
C GLU A 399 -16.43 -22.72 -22.59
N TYR A 400 -17.70 -22.86 -22.20
CA TYR A 400 -18.10 -22.94 -20.79
C TYR A 400 -17.52 -24.20 -20.14
N PHE A 401 -16.91 -24.00 -18.98
CA PHE A 401 -16.57 -25.03 -18.01
C PHE A 401 -16.87 -24.54 -16.59
N GLU A 402 -16.88 -25.46 -15.65
CA GLU A 402 -17.04 -25.13 -14.24
C GLU A 402 -15.91 -25.79 -13.44
N ASP A 403 -15.04 -24.96 -12.88
CA ASP A 403 -14.02 -25.34 -11.90
C ASP A 403 -14.43 -24.75 -10.54
N LEU A 404 -14.72 -25.60 -9.57
CA LEU A 404 -15.11 -25.20 -8.22
C LEU A 404 -13.94 -25.21 -7.23
N GLN A 405 -12.77 -25.68 -7.66
CA GLN A 405 -11.59 -25.80 -6.82
C GLN A 405 -10.34 -25.19 -7.46
N PRO A 406 -10.37 -23.92 -7.87
CA PRO A 406 -9.22 -23.26 -8.47
C PRO A 406 -8.01 -23.15 -7.54
N PHE A 407 -8.20 -23.36 -6.23
CA PHE A 407 -7.10 -23.53 -5.28
C PHE A 407 -6.14 -24.66 -5.68
N ARG A 408 -6.61 -25.71 -6.33
CA ARG A 408 -5.78 -26.85 -6.75
C ARG A 408 -4.93 -26.52 -7.97
N MET A 409 -4.01 -25.57 -7.78
CA MET A 409 -3.09 -25.07 -8.81
C MET A 409 -1.96 -26.07 -9.08
N THR A 410 -1.14 -25.75 -10.08
CA THR A 410 0.12 -26.47 -10.32
C THR A 410 1.06 -26.29 -9.12
N ALA A 411 1.65 -27.39 -8.65
CA ALA A 411 2.67 -27.32 -7.61
C ALA A 411 3.82 -26.39 -8.02
N PHE A 412 4.53 -25.83 -7.05
CA PHE A 412 5.73 -25.05 -7.29
C PHE A 412 6.89 -25.53 -6.40
N ASN A 413 8.13 -25.34 -6.87
CA ASN A 413 9.33 -25.84 -6.20
C ASN A 413 10.48 -24.82 -6.15
N ALA A 414 10.25 -23.61 -6.61
CA ALA A 414 11.22 -22.52 -6.54
C ALA A 414 10.53 -21.17 -6.38
N LEU A 415 11.27 -20.21 -5.83
CA LEU A 415 10.91 -18.80 -5.69
C LEU A 415 11.86 -17.99 -6.57
N GLY A 416 11.35 -17.00 -7.29
CA GLY A 416 12.15 -16.11 -8.14
C GLY A 416 11.71 -14.67 -8.09
N LEU A 417 12.67 -13.78 -8.27
CA LEU A 417 12.50 -12.34 -8.48
C LEU A 417 12.94 -12.07 -9.92
N GLU A 418 11.99 -11.74 -10.79
CA GLU A 418 12.25 -11.30 -12.16
C GLU A 418 11.63 -9.91 -12.31
N LEU A 419 12.49 -8.90 -12.28
CA LEU A 419 12.10 -7.51 -12.07
C LEU A 419 12.82 -6.58 -13.05
N TRP A 420 12.10 -5.56 -13.47
CA TRP A 420 12.68 -4.37 -14.10
C TRP A 420 12.38 -3.16 -13.21
N SER A 421 13.35 -2.27 -13.04
CA SER A 421 13.15 -1.08 -12.21
C SER A 421 13.96 0.11 -12.71
N MET A 422 13.32 1.28 -12.72
CA MET A 422 13.97 2.57 -12.90
C MET A 422 14.67 3.07 -11.64
N THR A 423 14.40 2.43 -10.50
CA THR A 423 14.97 2.79 -9.19
C THR A 423 15.92 1.69 -8.71
N SER A 424 17.02 2.07 -8.08
CA SER A 424 17.95 1.17 -7.38
C SER A 424 17.61 1.08 -5.89
N ASP A 425 18.37 0.22 -5.21
CA ASP A 425 18.32 0.08 -3.76
C ASP A 425 16.96 -0.35 -3.20
N ILE A 426 16.29 -1.25 -3.95
CA ILE A 426 15.13 -1.96 -3.45
C ILE A 426 15.65 -3.14 -2.62
N TYR A 427 15.29 -3.16 -1.35
CA TYR A 427 15.72 -4.15 -0.36
C TYR A 427 14.63 -5.19 -0.16
N PHE A 428 15.01 -6.45 -0.14
CA PHE A 428 14.17 -7.62 0.10
C PHE A 428 14.75 -8.45 1.22
N ASP A 429 13.89 -8.98 2.10
CA ASP A 429 14.38 -9.78 3.21
C ASP A 429 13.33 -10.71 3.82
N ASN A 430 13.79 -11.60 4.69
CA ASN A 430 12.96 -12.41 5.57
C ASN A 430 11.84 -13.17 4.86
N PHE A 431 12.19 -13.84 3.75
CA PHE A 431 11.25 -14.66 3.01
C PHE A 431 10.86 -15.90 3.81
N ILE A 432 9.56 -16.19 3.86
CA ILE A 432 9.06 -17.45 4.41
C ILE A 432 7.88 -17.97 3.60
N ILE A 433 7.87 -19.27 3.33
CA ILE A 433 6.77 -20.01 2.73
C ILE A 433 6.42 -21.17 3.66
N THR A 434 5.19 -21.18 4.16
CA THR A 434 4.68 -22.17 5.12
C THR A 434 3.20 -22.46 4.86
N SER A 435 2.65 -23.50 5.51
CA SER A 435 1.19 -23.72 5.57
C SER A 435 0.57 -23.20 6.88
N HIS A 436 1.34 -22.60 7.76
CA HIS A 436 0.92 -22.16 9.08
C HIS A 436 1.12 -20.67 9.26
N LYS A 437 0.01 -19.92 9.32
CA LYS A 437 0.08 -18.45 9.45
C LYS A 437 0.81 -18.01 10.75
N GLU A 438 0.59 -18.72 11.84
CA GLU A 438 1.25 -18.48 13.13
C GLU A 438 2.78 -18.59 13.05
N VAL A 439 3.31 -19.49 12.20
CA VAL A 439 4.76 -19.61 11.95
C VAL A 439 5.28 -18.36 11.22
N ALA A 440 4.53 -17.89 10.21
CA ALA A 440 4.86 -16.65 9.50
C ALA A 440 4.74 -15.41 10.40
N ASP A 441 3.72 -15.36 11.26
CA ASP A 441 3.52 -14.24 12.20
C ASP A 441 4.63 -14.18 13.25
N ARG A 442 5.08 -15.33 13.75
CA ARG A 442 6.22 -15.39 14.66
C ARG A 442 7.51 -14.96 13.96
N TRP A 443 7.77 -15.48 12.77
CA TRP A 443 8.90 -15.06 11.93
C TRP A 443 8.93 -13.54 11.74
N ALA A 444 7.78 -12.94 11.42
CA ALA A 444 7.64 -11.50 11.28
C ALA A 444 7.95 -10.73 12.56
N SER A 445 7.56 -11.26 13.72
CA SER A 445 7.86 -10.63 15.01
C SER A 445 9.35 -10.61 15.31
N ASP A 446 10.05 -11.68 14.96
CA ASP A 446 11.48 -11.85 15.23
C ASP A 446 12.36 -11.12 14.19
N SER A 447 11.79 -10.62 13.06
CA SER A 447 12.48 -9.92 11.97
C SER A 447 11.93 -8.50 11.77
N TRP A 448 10.90 -8.35 10.93
CA TRP A 448 10.25 -7.07 10.61
C TRP A 448 9.82 -6.28 11.85
N GLY A 449 9.35 -6.97 12.90
CA GLY A 449 8.95 -6.35 14.15
C GLY A 449 10.08 -5.54 14.80
N LEU A 450 11.31 -6.04 14.76
CA LEU A 450 12.49 -5.31 15.25
C LEU A 450 12.83 -4.11 14.36
N LYS A 451 12.79 -4.25 13.04
CA LYS A 451 12.99 -3.14 12.09
C LYS A 451 11.97 -2.03 12.31
N LYS A 452 10.70 -2.39 12.50
CA LYS A 452 9.62 -1.45 12.82
C LYS A 452 9.86 -0.72 14.13
N LEU A 453 10.31 -1.43 15.17
CA LEU A 453 10.65 -0.84 16.46
C LEU A 453 11.77 0.19 16.33
N VAL A 454 12.85 -0.15 15.63
CA VAL A 454 13.98 0.76 15.39
C VAL A 454 13.56 1.99 14.59
N ALA A 455 12.77 1.82 13.53
CA ALA A 455 12.26 2.92 12.73
C ALA A 455 11.37 3.86 13.56
N SER A 456 10.46 3.30 14.36
CA SER A 456 9.59 4.09 15.25
C SER A 456 10.37 4.85 16.31
N ALA A 457 11.42 4.25 16.86
CA ALA A 457 12.29 4.90 17.84
C ALA A 457 13.02 6.12 17.28
N ASN A 458 13.42 6.07 16.01
CA ASN A 458 14.10 7.17 15.34
C ASN A 458 13.17 8.32 14.94
N GLU A 459 11.87 8.09 14.87
CA GLU A 459 10.85 9.08 14.50
C GLU A 459 10.30 9.88 15.69
N LYS A 460 10.26 9.27 16.88
CA LYS A 460 9.67 9.91 18.06
C LYS A 460 10.64 10.86 18.77
N PRO A 461 10.14 11.97 19.36
CA PRO A 461 10.93 12.78 20.27
C PRO A 461 11.44 11.94 21.46
N ALA A 462 12.60 12.33 22.02
CA ALA A 462 13.27 11.56 23.08
C ALA A 462 12.41 11.38 24.35
N ASP A 463 11.39 12.22 24.55
CA ASP A 463 10.58 12.26 25.78
C ASP A 463 9.53 11.15 25.89
N ASP A 464 9.26 10.42 24.80
CA ASP A 464 8.19 9.39 24.75
C ASP A 464 8.64 7.96 25.07
N TYR A 465 9.94 7.73 25.36
CA TYR A 465 10.47 6.39 25.60
C TYR A 465 10.72 6.10 27.07
N VAL A 466 9.99 5.13 27.63
CA VAL A 466 10.36 4.47 28.88
C VAL A 466 11.23 3.26 28.55
N TYR A 467 12.53 3.34 28.82
CA TYR A 467 13.45 2.23 28.61
C TYR A 467 13.52 1.33 29.84
N LYS A 468 13.25 0.05 29.66
CA LYS A 468 13.79 -0.96 30.57
C LYS A 468 15.23 -1.25 30.15
N LYS A 469 16.18 -0.88 30.97
CA LYS A 469 17.56 -1.34 30.84
C LYS A 469 17.54 -2.82 31.20
N ALA A 470 17.63 -3.67 30.20
CA ALA A 470 17.90 -5.09 30.47
C ALA A 470 19.35 -5.17 30.96
N ASP A 471 19.53 -5.25 32.25
CA ASP A 471 20.80 -5.62 32.87
C ASP A 471 20.91 -7.14 32.78
N LEU A 472 21.62 -7.63 31.79
CA LEU A 472 21.84 -9.05 31.55
C LEU A 472 22.56 -9.74 32.72
N SER A 473 23.12 -8.97 33.67
CA SER A 473 23.73 -9.49 34.87
C SER A 473 22.71 -9.80 35.97
N GLN A 474 21.55 -9.11 35.98
CA GLN A 474 20.51 -9.37 36.98
C GLN A 474 19.64 -10.59 36.65
N ASN A 475 19.33 -10.82 35.36
CA ASN A 475 18.54 -11.97 34.98
C ASN A 475 19.27 -13.31 35.18
N GLN A 476 20.62 -13.33 35.16
CA GLN A 476 21.38 -14.54 35.50
C GLN A 476 21.45 -14.83 37.00
N ILE A 477 21.40 -13.79 37.83
CA ILE A 477 21.42 -13.92 39.29
C ILE A 477 20.02 -14.30 39.82
N GLU A 478 18.95 -13.74 39.23
CA GLU A 478 17.56 -14.06 39.61
C GLU A 478 17.15 -15.48 39.16
N GLU A 479 17.66 -16.01 38.04
CA GLU A 479 17.43 -17.39 37.60
C GLU A 479 18.23 -18.41 38.44
N GLU A 480 19.45 -18.07 38.91
CA GLU A 480 20.23 -18.92 39.80
C GLU A 480 19.65 -18.92 41.23
N ASP A 481 19.12 -17.79 41.71
CA ASP A 481 18.49 -17.71 43.04
C ASP A 481 17.10 -18.40 43.07
N GLU A 482 16.32 -18.39 41.98
CA GLU A 482 15.07 -19.16 41.89
C GLU A 482 15.29 -20.68 41.75
N GLU A 483 16.36 -21.13 41.07
CA GLU A 483 16.71 -22.55 41.01
C GLU A 483 17.25 -23.09 42.36
N GLU A 484 17.99 -22.30 43.15
CA GLU A 484 18.44 -22.69 44.49
C GLU A 484 17.28 -22.72 45.52
N GLU A 485 16.28 -21.82 45.45
CA GLU A 485 15.10 -21.85 46.32
C GLU A 485 14.14 -23.02 45.95
N GLU A 486 14.05 -23.45 44.70
CA GLU A 486 13.25 -24.62 44.31
C GLU A 486 13.95 -25.96 44.71
N GLU A 487 15.29 -26.04 44.75
CA GLU A 487 15.98 -27.22 45.23
C GLU A 487 15.95 -27.38 46.75
N GLU A 488 15.99 -26.27 47.55
CA GLU A 488 15.82 -26.35 49.02
C GLU A 488 14.36 -26.64 49.43
N GLY A 489 13.35 -26.16 48.66
CA GLY A 489 11.94 -26.48 48.86
C GLY A 489 11.59 -27.94 48.61
N ALA A 490 12.30 -28.61 47.67
CA ALA A 490 12.07 -30.01 47.33
C ALA A 490 12.70 -31.00 48.34
N ALA A 491 13.74 -30.57 49.07
CA ALA A 491 14.39 -31.41 50.07
C ALA A 491 13.64 -31.48 51.40
N GLU A 492 12.81 -30.47 51.74
CA GLU A 492 12.00 -30.48 52.98
C GLU A 492 10.67 -31.23 52.88
N GLU A 493 10.14 -31.50 51.67
CA GLU A 493 8.89 -32.26 51.49
C GLU A 493 9.12 -33.79 51.42
N GLU A 494 10.31 -34.30 51.05
CA GLU A 494 10.56 -35.74 51.02
C GLU A 494 10.66 -36.41 52.40
N ASP A 495 10.92 -35.65 53.48
CA ASP A 495 11.05 -36.21 54.85
C ASP A 495 9.71 -36.34 55.61
N LYS A 496 8.56 -35.92 55.04
CA LYS A 496 7.24 -36.00 55.71
C LYS A 496 6.28 -37.06 55.18
N GLU A 497 6.57 -37.75 54.09
CA GLU A 497 5.65 -38.76 53.51
C GLU A 497 6.13 -40.24 53.58
N ALA A 498 7.16 -40.54 54.30
CA ALA A 498 7.64 -41.93 54.50
C ALA A 498 6.87 -42.75 55.54
N GLY A 499 5.56 -42.52 55.69
CA GLY A 499 4.80 -43.18 56.70
C GLY A 499 3.32 -43.48 56.41
N ALA A 500 2.93 -43.85 55.23
CA ALA A 500 1.67 -44.62 55.03
C ALA A 500 1.50 -45.05 53.53
N ALA A 501 1.27 -46.37 53.37
CA ALA A 501 0.67 -47.02 52.20
C ALA A 501 1.63 -47.61 51.16
N ALA A 502 2.13 -48.79 51.46
CA ALA A 502 2.43 -49.81 50.48
C ALA A 502 1.14 -50.36 49.88
N ALA A 503 0.89 -50.15 48.62
CA ALA A 503 0.25 -51.06 47.65
C ALA A 503 -0.34 -50.30 46.45
N GLY A 504 0.18 -50.58 45.26
CA GLY A 504 -0.55 -50.38 44.01
C GLY A 504 -0.06 -49.25 43.12
N VAL A 505 0.48 -49.71 42.00
CA VAL A 505 0.74 -48.99 40.73
C VAL A 505 2.22 -48.73 40.43
N ALA A 506 2.92 -49.79 40.17
CA ALA A 506 4.06 -49.80 39.26
C ALA A 506 3.50 -49.93 37.83
N PHE A 507 3.52 -48.87 37.01
CA PHE A 507 3.49 -48.97 35.52
C PHE A 507 3.27 -47.63 34.80
N ILE A 508 3.75 -46.50 35.25
CA ILE A 508 3.73 -45.29 34.42
C ILE A 508 5.01 -44.42 34.51
N SER A 509 5.97 -44.73 35.35
CA SER A 509 7.14 -43.86 35.57
C SER A 509 8.34 -44.12 34.67
N SER A 510 8.31 -45.03 33.70
CA SER A 510 9.48 -45.38 32.88
C SER A 510 9.50 -44.75 31.47
N PHE A 511 8.46 -43.99 31.08
CA PHE A 511 8.42 -43.38 29.75
C PHE A 511 8.75 -41.88 29.75
N PHE A 512 8.71 -41.22 30.90
CA PHE A 512 8.98 -39.77 30.97
C PHE A 512 10.47 -39.44 31.13
N PHE A 513 11.26 -40.31 31.75
CA PHE A 513 12.71 -40.10 31.90
C PHE A 513 13.52 -40.34 30.63
N PHE A 514 13.00 -41.06 29.65
CA PHE A 514 13.72 -41.30 28.38
C PHE A 514 13.55 -40.14 27.35
N LEU A 515 12.53 -39.28 27.51
CA LEU A 515 12.31 -38.14 26.60
C LEU A 515 13.14 -36.91 27.00
N ILE A 516 13.41 -36.70 28.27
CA ILE A 516 14.22 -35.57 28.76
C ILE A 516 15.72 -35.79 28.52
N SER A 517 16.20 -37.03 28.55
CA SER A 517 17.62 -37.33 28.31
C SER A 517 18.05 -37.25 26.84
N VAL A 518 17.10 -37.24 25.88
CA VAL A 518 17.38 -37.06 24.44
C VAL A 518 17.35 -35.58 24.03
N LEU A 519 16.68 -34.71 24.78
CA LEU A 519 16.64 -33.27 24.51
C LEU A 519 17.86 -32.50 25.04
N LEU A 520 18.55 -33.02 26.05
CA LEU A 520 19.73 -32.35 26.64
C LEU A 520 21.08 -32.73 25.99
N GLN A 521 21.13 -33.66 25.03
CA GLN A 521 22.37 -34.05 24.34
C GLN A 521 22.61 -33.34 22.99
N ASN A 522 21.70 -32.50 22.50
CA ASN A 522 21.86 -31.80 21.21
C ASN A 522 22.05 -30.29 21.30
N SER A 523 22.27 -29.70 22.47
CA SER A 523 22.45 -28.24 22.64
C SER A 523 23.90 -27.81 22.98
N ALA A 524 24.89 -28.55 22.59
CA ALA A 524 26.29 -28.15 22.75
C ALA A 524 26.99 -28.02 21.38
N SER A 525 26.70 -26.96 20.62
CA SER A 525 27.62 -26.49 19.60
C SER A 525 27.43 -24.96 19.37
N SER A 526 28.40 -24.20 19.90
CA SER A 526 28.89 -22.90 19.46
C SER A 526 27.82 -21.81 19.19
N SER A 527 27.34 -21.12 20.21
CA SER A 527 26.79 -19.80 20.07
C SER A 527 27.87 -18.76 20.42
N SER A 528 28.40 -18.08 19.42
CA SER A 528 29.05 -16.78 19.62
C SER A 528 28.00 -15.80 20.16
N PRO A 529 28.34 -14.94 21.13
CA PRO A 529 27.38 -13.99 21.67
C PRO A 529 26.91 -13.02 20.56
N ALA A 530 25.60 -12.82 20.46
CA ALA A 530 25.00 -11.86 19.54
C ALA A 530 25.56 -10.45 19.80
N PRO A 531 25.87 -9.65 18.79
CA PRO A 531 26.36 -8.29 19.00
C PRO A 531 25.25 -7.40 19.61
N LEU A 532 25.61 -6.73 20.69
CA LEU A 532 24.79 -5.72 21.34
C LEU A 532 24.94 -4.38 20.61
N PHE A 533 23.86 -3.80 20.13
CA PHE A 533 23.90 -2.53 19.42
C PHE A 533 23.27 -1.40 20.20
N VAL A 534 24.01 -0.30 20.30
CA VAL A 534 23.61 0.90 21.03
C VAL A 534 23.40 2.04 20.03
N LEU A 535 22.15 2.46 19.81
CA LEU A 535 21.80 3.59 18.97
C LEU A 535 21.91 4.91 19.77
N LYS A 536 22.87 5.75 19.42
CA LYS A 536 22.99 7.12 19.94
C LYS A 536 22.32 8.12 19.00
N ARG A 537 21.30 8.82 19.46
CA ARG A 537 20.64 9.88 18.69
C ARG A 537 21.41 11.20 18.83
N LYS A 538 21.78 11.82 17.69
CA LYS A 538 22.29 13.19 17.68
C LYS A 538 21.12 14.16 17.57
N ARG A 539 20.93 15.02 18.56
CA ARG A 539 19.97 16.13 18.52
C ARG A 539 20.48 17.21 17.55
N LYS A 540 19.69 17.53 16.54
CA LYS A 540 19.94 18.67 15.66
C LYS A 540 19.39 19.93 16.34
N VAL A 541 20.25 20.71 16.97
CA VAL A 541 19.89 22.02 17.55
C VAL A 541 19.66 22.99 16.40
N SER A 542 18.39 23.34 16.14
CA SER A 542 18.06 24.47 15.27
C SER A 542 18.22 25.76 16.05
N ARG A 543 19.35 26.43 15.89
CA ARG A 543 19.52 27.83 16.34
C ARG A 543 18.61 28.69 15.46
N ARG A 544 17.49 29.17 16.00
CA ARG A 544 16.78 30.32 15.47
C ARG A 544 17.63 31.56 15.78
N THR A 545 18.29 32.13 14.78
CA THR A 545 18.83 33.48 14.80
C THR A 545 17.63 34.44 14.79
N VAL A 546 17.47 35.17 15.90
CA VAL A 546 16.56 36.32 15.97
C VAL A 546 17.37 37.50 15.40
N GLU A 547 17.04 37.91 14.18
CA GLU A 547 17.51 39.19 13.65
C GLU A 547 16.70 40.34 14.28
N HIS A 548 17.33 41.09 15.14
CA HIS A 548 16.88 42.44 15.48
C HIS A 548 17.14 43.38 14.29
N LYS A 549 16.06 43.81 13.64
CA LYS A 549 16.13 45.02 12.80
C LYS A 549 16.00 46.23 13.71
N GLU A 550 17.12 46.93 13.91
CA GLU A 550 17.10 48.34 14.34
C GLU A 550 16.73 49.21 13.14
N THR A 551 15.74 50.07 13.38
CA THR A 551 15.31 51.13 12.47
C THR A 551 16.15 52.36 12.74
N ILE A 552 16.83 52.89 11.75
CA ILE A 552 17.09 54.31 11.57
C ILE A 552 16.73 54.63 10.13
#